data_ec2f2e6d041cdc4023fd9b1e084ae29d
#
_entry.id   ec2f2e6d041cdc4023fd9b1e084ae29d
#
_cell.length_a   1.000
_cell.length_b   1.000
_cell.length_c   1.000
_cell.angle_alpha   90.00
_cell.angle_beta   90.00
_cell.angle_gamma   90.00
#
_symmetry.space_group_name_H-M   'P 1'
#
loop_
_entity.id
_entity.type
_entity.pdbx_description
1 polymer ?
#
loop_
_entity_poly.entity_id
_entity_poly.type
_entity_poly.pdbx_seq_one_letter_code
_entity_poly.pdbx_strand_id
1 'polypeptide(L)'
;MKRKIYNVLMLCVAACVSLATTSCEDDFYSTSEPNFNVSLDKPVVRVGERAVFNFEGSADIISAYLGEEGNSYEYHDQARILPATMWMSFMFKITSGTAGNPNPARVPIYYSTDFSGNYTLEDVKAATWVEITDRFKMPTDVGQSVSSGSVQINDIFDEKGKVYLAMFYHLEAFDTVKQNNGRTQWNLMNFMIEGKTDKDSGILYDGNNAGWQFVYEAGYEGCTGGYQTACSLPDVNSTRLLFRAEFKPSEDHKVWAISAPIEKQEDVNLGFDSPVAVKAYADPTMKSYYHIYNTPGEYEVTFIGVNAKVNERHEVVRKATIKVVNDGGSIVQPTPDEWK
;
A
#
# COMPACT_ATOMS: atom_id res chain seq x y z
N MET A 1 7.30 -75.72 -45.88
CA MET A 1 8.12 -75.14 -44.76
C MET A 1 8.09 -73.59 -44.70
N LYS A 2 8.09 -72.91 -45.84
CA LYS A 2 8.10 -71.43 -45.89
C LYS A 2 6.85 -70.73 -45.25
N ARG A 3 5.65 -71.33 -45.38
CA ARG A 3 4.39 -70.71 -44.84
C ARG A 3 4.29 -70.75 -43.30
N LYS A 4 4.91 -71.70 -42.60
CA LYS A 4 4.93 -71.78 -41.14
C LYS A 4 5.91 -70.76 -40.49
N ILE A 5 6.99 -70.44 -41.18
CA ILE A 5 7.98 -69.49 -40.72
C ILE A 5 7.40 -68.04 -40.77
N TYR A 6 6.64 -67.68 -41.78
CA TYR A 6 5.95 -66.40 -41.92
C TYR A 6 4.93 -66.16 -40.80
N ASN A 7 4.15 -67.20 -40.42
CA ASN A 7 3.17 -67.08 -39.37
C ASN A 7 3.77 -66.94 -37.99
N VAL A 8 4.92 -67.58 -37.75
CA VAL A 8 5.64 -67.39 -36.43
C VAL A 8 6.32 -66.04 -36.39
N LEU A 9 6.91 -65.55 -37.51
CA LEU A 9 7.49 -64.23 -37.57
C LEU A 9 6.44 -63.11 -37.42
N MET A 10 5.24 -63.28 -37.97
CA MET A 10 4.12 -62.32 -37.83
C MET A 10 3.55 -62.32 -36.45
N LEU A 11 3.52 -63.47 -35.76
CA LEU A 11 3.08 -63.53 -34.36
C LEU A 11 4.08 -62.90 -33.41
N CYS A 12 5.39 -63.03 -33.65
CA CYS A 12 6.43 -62.38 -32.83
C CYS A 12 6.46 -60.88 -33.04
N VAL A 13 6.24 -60.37 -34.26
CA VAL A 13 6.15 -58.93 -34.52
C VAL A 13 4.88 -58.33 -33.91
N ALA A 14 3.74 -59.02 -33.94
CA ALA A 14 2.51 -58.59 -33.29
C ALA A 14 2.65 -58.57 -31.74
N ALA A 15 3.36 -59.55 -31.15
CA ALA A 15 3.64 -59.59 -29.72
C ALA A 15 4.64 -58.49 -29.26
N CYS A 16 5.61 -58.15 -30.10
CA CYS A 16 6.55 -57.04 -29.79
C CYS A 16 5.92 -55.65 -29.92
N VAL A 17 4.94 -55.48 -30.84
CA VAL A 17 4.24 -54.21 -31.01
C VAL A 17 3.21 -53.98 -29.88
N SER A 18 2.60 -55.03 -29.33
CA SER A 18 1.65 -54.91 -28.21
C SER A 18 2.33 -54.71 -26.85
N LEU A 19 3.64 -54.96 -26.72
CA LEU A 19 4.41 -54.69 -25.52
C LEU A 19 5.03 -53.28 -25.51
N ALA A 20 5.02 -52.57 -26.63
CA ALA A 20 5.60 -51.22 -26.72
C ALA A 20 4.60 -50.07 -26.50
N THR A 21 3.31 -50.39 -26.35
CA THR A 21 2.27 -49.34 -26.22
C THR A 21 1.70 -49.15 -24.79
N THR A 22 2.24 -49.83 -23.78
CA THR A 22 1.69 -49.74 -22.41
C THR A 22 2.59 -49.04 -21.40
N SER A 23 3.57 -48.23 -21.81
CA SER A 23 4.55 -47.76 -20.88
C SER A 23 4.94 -46.27 -20.99
N CYS A 24 4.06 -45.34 -21.29
CA CYS A 24 4.43 -43.93 -21.18
C CYS A 24 3.28 -42.94 -20.97
N GLU A 25 2.02 -43.33 -20.96
CA GLU A 25 0.93 -42.36 -20.83
C GLU A 25 0.59 -42.02 -19.38
N ASP A 26 0.68 -42.95 -18.44
CA ASP A 26 0.29 -42.72 -17.05
C ASP A 26 1.28 -41.80 -16.27
N ASP A 27 2.56 -41.86 -16.63
CA ASP A 27 3.58 -41.04 -15.95
C ASP A 27 3.48 -39.54 -16.24
N PHE A 28 2.78 -39.13 -17.31
CA PHE A 28 2.59 -37.71 -17.63
C PHE A 28 1.31 -37.10 -17.05
N TYR A 29 0.31 -37.91 -16.75
CA TYR A 29 -1.03 -37.44 -16.40
C TYR A 29 -1.39 -37.62 -14.94
N SER A 30 -0.75 -38.53 -14.21
CA SER A 30 -1.03 -38.81 -12.82
C SER A 30 0.21 -38.66 -11.93
N THR A 31 0.01 -38.29 -10.70
CA THR A 31 1.07 -38.20 -9.68
C THR A 31 0.54 -38.65 -8.32
N SER A 32 1.44 -38.93 -7.39
CA SER A 32 1.10 -39.29 -6.02
C SER A 32 1.23 -38.10 -5.08
N GLU A 33 0.62 -38.22 -3.91
CA GLU A 33 0.84 -37.28 -2.82
C GLU A 33 2.34 -37.15 -2.49
N PRO A 34 2.86 -35.95 -2.23
CA PRO A 34 4.25 -35.75 -1.86
C PRO A 34 4.61 -36.51 -0.59
N ASN A 35 5.64 -37.33 -0.65
CA ASN A 35 6.26 -37.88 0.55
C ASN A 35 7.26 -36.85 1.09
N PHE A 36 6.75 -35.83 1.78
CA PHE A 36 7.51 -34.68 2.24
C PHE A 36 7.21 -34.38 3.71
N ASN A 37 8.25 -34.25 4.51
CA ASN A 37 8.14 -33.85 5.90
C ASN A 37 9.21 -32.82 6.27
N VAL A 38 8.97 -32.05 7.34
CA VAL A 38 9.83 -30.96 7.80
C VAL A 38 10.09 -31.10 9.30
N SER A 39 11.33 -30.92 9.69
CA SER A 39 11.74 -30.84 11.09
C SER A 39 12.70 -29.67 11.32
N LEU A 40 12.72 -29.11 12.51
CA LEU A 40 13.65 -28.05 12.91
C LEU A 40 14.99 -28.64 13.39
N ASP A 41 16.08 -27.99 13.02
CA ASP A 41 17.39 -28.28 13.65
C ASP A 41 17.40 -27.79 15.11
N LYS A 42 16.90 -26.58 15.34
CA LYS A 42 16.72 -25.95 16.65
C LYS A 42 15.40 -25.20 16.71
N PRO A 43 14.56 -25.44 17.71
CA PRO A 43 13.28 -24.70 17.87
C PRO A 43 13.47 -23.28 18.39
N VAL A 44 14.65 -22.95 18.96
CA VAL A 44 14.98 -21.61 19.43
C VAL A 44 16.30 -21.14 18.79
N VAL A 45 16.28 -19.99 18.15
CA VAL A 45 17.45 -19.34 17.53
C VAL A 45 17.54 -17.88 17.99
N ARG A 46 18.70 -17.25 17.77
CA ARG A 46 18.87 -15.80 17.97
C ARG A 46 18.52 -15.00 16.72
N VAL A 47 18.18 -13.75 16.94
CA VAL A 47 18.11 -12.76 15.84
C VAL A 47 19.42 -12.80 15.05
N GLY A 48 19.32 -12.91 13.72
CA GLY A 48 20.48 -13.02 12.82
C GLY A 48 21.08 -14.43 12.69
N GLU A 49 20.65 -15.41 13.50
CA GLU A 49 21.06 -16.82 13.38
C GLU A 49 20.24 -17.52 12.29
N ARG A 50 20.83 -18.53 11.66
CA ARG A 50 20.10 -19.37 10.70
C ARG A 50 19.13 -20.29 11.39
N ALA A 51 17.86 -20.14 11.08
CA ALA A 51 16.81 -21.11 11.37
C ALA A 51 16.85 -22.19 10.28
N VAL A 52 17.25 -23.41 10.63
CA VAL A 52 17.44 -24.51 9.67
C VAL A 52 16.26 -25.48 9.76
N PHE A 53 15.62 -25.71 8.62
CA PHE A 53 14.52 -26.65 8.42
C PHE A 53 15.04 -27.84 7.61
N ASN A 54 15.01 -29.03 8.19
CA ASN A 54 15.45 -30.27 7.57
C ASN A 54 14.28 -30.94 6.87
N PHE A 55 14.50 -31.46 5.66
CA PHE A 55 13.51 -32.09 4.82
C PHE A 55 13.72 -33.60 4.75
N GLU A 56 12.68 -34.37 5.00
CA GLU A 56 12.61 -35.80 4.80
C GLU A 56 11.71 -36.09 3.60
N GLY A 57 12.13 -37.02 2.73
CA GLY A 57 11.44 -37.31 1.49
C GLY A 57 11.63 -36.22 0.43
N SER A 58 10.62 -36.00 -0.40
CA SER A 58 10.68 -35.02 -1.48
C SER A 58 9.29 -34.56 -1.98
N ALA A 59 9.28 -33.38 -2.57
CA ALA A 59 8.20 -32.85 -3.39
C ALA A 59 8.79 -32.24 -4.67
N ASP A 60 7.99 -32.17 -5.74
CA ASP A 60 8.41 -31.56 -6.99
C ASP A 60 8.67 -30.06 -6.81
N ILE A 61 7.77 -29.39 -6.12
CA ILE A 61 7.83 -27.96 -5.80
C ILE A 61 7.67 -27.79 -4.27
N ILE A 62 8.44 -26.87 -3.68
CA ILE A 62 8.32 -26.52 -2.28
C ILE A 62 8.25 -25.00 -2.17
N SER A 63 7.24 -24.52 -1.46
CA SER A 63 7.12 -23.12 -1.07
C SER A 63 6.97 -23.00 0.45
N ALA A 64 7.27 -21.83 1.01
CA ALA A 64 7.21 -21.60 2.45
C ALA A 64 6.57 -20.26 2.78
N TYR A 65 5.71 -20.26 3.78
CA TYR A 65 5.31 -19.11 4.55
C TYR A 65 6.15 -19.11 5.84
N LEU A 66 6.90 -18.04 6.06
CA LEU A 66 7.91 -17.99 7.14
C LEU A 66 7.35 -17.37 8.43
N GLY A 67 6.06 -17.00 8.43
CA GLY A 67 5.38 -16.41 9.58
C GLY A 67 5.66 -14.92 9.79
N GLU A 68 6.39 -14.29 8.87
CA GLU A 68 6.62 -12.84 8.86
C GLU A 68 5.47 -12.10 8.20
N GLU A 69 5.42 -10.80 8.38
CA GLU A 69 4.42 -9.95 7.73
C GLU A 69 4.55 -10.00 6.21
N GLY A 70 3.41 -10.14 5.51
CA GLY A 70 3.38 -10.39 4.07
C GLY A 70 3.71 -11.82 3.67
N ASN A 71 4.08 -12.67 4.64
CA ASN A 71 4.49 -14.05 4.40
C ASN A 71 4.01 -14.99 5.53
N SER A 72 2.73 -14.93 5.91
CA SER A 72 2.09 -15.81 6.89
C SER A 72 1.03 -16.68 6.23
N TYR A 73 1.02 -17.98 6.55
CA TYR A 73 0.05 -18.92 6.00
C TYR A 73 -1.39 -18.61 6.44
N GLU A 74 -1.58 -17.91 7.55
CA GLU A 74 -2.90 -17.48 8.02
C GLU A 74 -3.64 -16.64 6.97
N TYR A 75 -2.88 -15.85 6.18
CA TYR A 75 -3.42 -14.94 5.17
C TYR A 75 -3.19 -15.42 3.73
N HIS A 76 -3.02 -16.73 3.52
CA HIS A 76 -2.78 -17.29 2.19
C HIS A 76 -4.04 -17.31 1.30
N ASP A 77 -5.23 -17.40 1.90
CA ASP A 77 -6.55 -17.47 1.26
C ASP A 77 -7.54 -16.41 1.75
N GLN A 78 -7.11 -15.55 2.66
CA GLN A 78 -7.85 -14.39 3.13
C GLN A 78 -6.96 -13.15 3.17
N ALA A 79 -7.56 -11.99 2.90
CA ALA A 79 -6.81 -10.75 2.96
C ALA A 79 -6.43 -10.39 4.41
N ARG A 80 -5.20 -9.90 4.59
CA ARG A 80 -4.76 -9.31 5.85
C ARG A 80 -5.38 -7.93 6.00
N ILE A 81 -6.28 -7.79 6.97
CA ILE A 81 -6.94 -6.53 7.31
C ILE A 81 -6.44 -6.09 8.69
N LEU A 82 -5.78 -4.93 8.75
CA LEU A 82 -5.24 -4.38 9.99
C LEU A 82 -5.96 -3.10 10.37
N PRO A 83 -6.32 -2.90 11.65
CA PRO A 83 -6.84 -1.63 12.13
C PRO A 83 -5.87 -0.50 11.80
N ALA A 84 -6.40 0.61 11.31
CA ALA A 84 -5.61 1.74 10.88
C ALA A 84 -6.18 3.07 11.36
N THR A 85 -5.31 4.05 11.48
CA THR A 85 -5.67 5.44 11.70
C THR A 85 -5.32 6.28 10.49
N MET A 86 -6.12 7.30 10.19
CA MET A 86 -5.89 8.18 9.06
C MET A 86 -5.01 9.37 9.45
N TRP A 87 -4.02 9.66 8.63
CA TRP A 87 -3.06 10.73 8.86
C TRP A 87 -2.91 11.58 7.61
N MET A 88 -3.07 12.89 7.76
CA MET A 88 -2.93 13.87 6.67
C MET A 88 -1.60 14.59 6.76
N SER A 89 -0.94 14.75 5.62
CA SER A 89 0.27 15.53 5.46
C SER A 89 0.31 16.20 4.10
N PHE A 90 1.04 17.31 4.02
CA PHE A 90 1.28 18.06 2.79
C PHE A 90 2.49 18.97 2.95
N MET A 91 2.86 19.66 1.89
CA MET A 91 3.83 20.73 1.92
C MET A 91 3.20 22.00 1.34
N PHE A 92 3.25 23.12 2.10
CA PHE A 92 2.95 24.42 1.55
C PHE A 92 4.23 25.20 1.22
N LYS A 93 4.18 25.91 0.08
CA LYS A 93 5.21 26.85 -0.32
C LYS A 93 4.57 28.15 -0.78
N ILE A 94 5.01 29.27 -0.20
CA ILE A 94 4.68 30.61 -0.72
C ILE A 94 5.70 30.94 -1.80
N THR A 95 5.24 31.02 -3.07
CA THR A 95 6.14 31.15 -4.23
C THR A 95 6.22 32.56 -4.82
N SER A 96 5.29 33.44 -4.47
CA SER A 96 5.24 34.80 -4.96
C SER A 96 4.56 35.69 -3.92
N GLY A 97 5.01 36.94 -3.85
CA GLY A 97 4.54 37.96 -2.92
C GLY A 97 5.68 38.86 -2.51
N THR A 98 5.43 39.80 -1.61
CA THR A 98 6.44 40.67 -1.00
C THR A 98 6.93 40.04 0.29
N ALA A 99 8.24 39.79 0.42
CA ALA A 99 8.84 39.29 1.64
C ALA A 99 8.62 40.27 2.81
N GLY A 100 8.32 39.75 3.98
CA GLY A 100 8.00 40.57 5.16
C GLY A 100 6.65 41.27 5.08
N ASN A 101 5.75 40.87 4.17
CA ASN A 101 4.39 41.40 4.10
C ASN A 101 3.65 41.09 5.43
N PRO A 102 3.20 42.10 6.21
CA PRO A 102 2.51 41.87 7.47
C PRO A 102 1.12 41.23 7.29
N ASN A 103 0.52 41.36 6.09
CA ASN A 103 -0.79 40.81 5.77
C ASN A 103 -0.74 39.97 4.47
N PRO A 104 -0.01 38.85 4.48
CA PRO A 104 -0.03 37.95 3.32
C PRO A 104 -1.40 37.30 3.19
N ALA A 105 -1.78 36.94 1.94
CA ALA A 105 -2.93 36.09 1.74
C ALA A 105 -2.80 34.82 2.58
N ARG A 106 -3.89 34.36 3.17
CA ARG A 106 -3.94 33.17 4.01
C ARG A 106 -4.64 32.05 3.28
N VAL A 107 -4.33 30.83 3.65
CA VAL A 107 -4.97 29.61 3.13
C VAL A 107 -5.30 28.70 4.34
N PRO A 108 -6.31 29.09 5.15
CA PRO A 108 -6.81 28.22 6.21
C PRO A 108 -7.39 26.93 5.64
N ILE A 109 -7.35 25.89 6.45
CA ILE A 109 -7.78 24.53 6.13
C ILE A 109 -9.02 24.21 6.94
N TYR A 110 -10.03 23.68 6.27
CA TYR A 110 -11.32 23.34 6.84
C TYR A 110 -11.71 21.92 6.52
N TYR A 111 -12.68 21.39 7.26
CA TYR A 111 -13.46 20.23 6.87
C TYR A 111 -14.95 20.50 7.07
N SER A 112 -15.77 19.71 6.36
CA SER A 112 -17.22 19.70 6.51
C SER A 112 -17.75 18.27 6.42
N THR A 113 -18.71 17.92 7.28
CA THR A 113 -19.45 16.65 7.26
C THR A 113 -20.83 16.81 6.63
N ASP A 114 -21.27 18.05 6.39
CA ASP A 114 -22.60 18.40 5.88
C ASP A 114 -22.60 19.06 4.49
N PHE A 115 -21.41 19.27 3.87
CA PHE A 115 -21.33 19.78 2.50
C PHE A 115 -22.06 18.84 1.52
N SER A 116 -22.91 19.41 0.66
CA SER A 116 -23.78 18.65 -0.25
C SER A 116 -23.02 17.82 -1.31
N GLY A 117 -21.79 18.22 -1.63
CA GLY A 117 -21.04 17.70 -2.77
C GLY A 117 -21.34 18.41 -4.09
N ASN A 118 -22.20 19.45 -4.09
CA ASN A 118 -22.39 20.33 -5.22
C ASN A 118 -21.44 21.53 -5.09
N TYR A 119 -20.52 21.67 -6.02
CA TYR A 119 -19.48 22.71 -5.96
C TYR A 119 -20.00 24.03 -6.47
N THR A 120 -21.06 24.54 -5.84
CA THR A 120 -21.63 25.87 -6.05
C THR A 120 -21.36 26.76 -4.85
N LEU A 121 -21.30 28.09 -5.06
CA LEU A 121 -21.10 29.02 -3.96
C LEU A 121 -22.24 28.99 -2.94
N GLU A 122 -23.46 28.71 -3.39
CA GLU A 122 -24.64 28.57 -2.53
C GLU A 122 -24.46 27.40 -1.57
N ASP A 123 -24.08 26.23 -2.09
CA ASP A 123 -23.87 25.03 -1.28
C ASP A 123 -22.66 25.17 -0.34
N VAL A 124 -21.58 25.84 -0.78
CA VAL A 124 -20.43 26.14 0.07
C VAL A 124 -20.83 27.02 1.27
N LYS A 125 -21.67 28.02 1.03
CA LYS A 125 -22.18 28.91 2.10
C LYS A 125 -23.22 28.26 2.99
N ALA A 126 -23.94 27.26 2.51
CA ALA A 126 -24.91 26.49 3.29
C ALA A 126 -24.24 25.46 4.22
N ALA A 127 -23.06 24.99 3.89
CA ALA A 127 -22.33 23.99 4.66
C ALA A 127 -21.65 24.59 5.89
N THR A 128 -21.48 23.74 6.91
CA THR A 128 -20.71 24.07 8.12
C THR A 128 -19.24 23.70 7.92
N TRP A 129 -18.36 24.70 7.96
CA TRP A 129 -16.93 24.52 7.82
C TRP A 129 -16.22 24.70 9.15
N VAL A 130 -15.47 23.68 9.58
CA VAL A 130 -14.68 23.71 10.82
C VAL A 130 -13.21 23.91 10.47
N GLU A 131 -12.58 24.96 11.00
CA GLU A 131 -11.17 25.24 10.76
C GLU A 131 -10.27 24.30 11.57
N ILE A 132 -9.23 23.76 10.91
CA ILE A 132 -8.22 22.90 11.50
C ILE A 132 -6.79 23.32 11.15
N THR A 133 -6.60 24.57 10.72
CA THR A 133 -5.30 25.11 10.30
C THR A 133 -4.23 25.00 11.39
N ASP A 134 -4.60 25.18 12.64
CA ASP A 134 -3.72 25.15 13.82
C ASP A 134 -3.11 23.77 14.09
N ARG A 135 -3.68 22.72 13.53
CA ARG A 135 -3.11 21.36 13.62
C ARG A 135 -1.85 21.19 12.77
N PHE A 136 -1.62 22.10 11.79
CA PHE A 136 -0.58 21.97 10.78
C PHE A 136 0.47 23.10 10.90
N LYS A 137 1.70 22.76 10.54
CA LYS A 137 2.73 23.79 10.37
C LYS A 137 2.53 24.50 9.04
N MET A 138 2.45 25.82 9.07
CA MET A 138 2.18 26.66 7.91
C MET A 138 3.34 27.62 7.65
N PRO A 139 3.66 27.96 6.38
CA PRO A 139 4.62 29.01 6.08
C PRO A 139 4.06 30.39 6.48
N THR A 140 4.93 31.27 6.91
CA THR A 140 4.58 32.63 7.37
C THR A 140 5.10 33.72 6.47
N ASP A 141 6.01 33.40 5.52
CA ASP A 141 6.59 34.40 4.61
C ASP A 141 6.92 33.78 3.24
N VAL A 142 7.12 34.68 2.27
CA VAL A 142 7.48 34.36 0.88
C VAL A 142 8.83 33.62 0.82
N GLY A 143 8.89 32.62 -0.02
CA GLY A 143 10.06 31.75 -0.19
C GLY A 143 10.13 30.60 0.78
N GLN A 144 9.35 30.59 1.85
CA GLN A 144 9.28 29.48 2.78
C GLN A 144 8.56 28.28 2.14
N SER A 145 9.15 27.09 2.38
CA SER A 145 8.56 25.79 2.06
C SER A 145 8.49 25.01 3.35
N VAL A 146 7.29 24.68 3.79
CA VAL A 146 7.05 24.07 5.11
C VAL A 146 6.27 22.78 4.96
N SER A 147 6.79 21.70 5.53
CA SER A 147 6.03 20.46 5.72
C SER A 147 5.03 20.66 6.87
N SER A 148 3.77 20.31 6.60
CA SER A 148 2.69 20.39 7.60
C SER A 148 2.94 19.55 8.86
N GLY A 149 3.83 18.56 8.77
CA GLY A 149 3.86 17.41 9.66
C GLY A 149 2.80 16.39 9.25
N SER A 150 2.78 15.26 9.94
CA SER A 150 1.75 14.22 9.78
C SER A 150 0.78 14.33 10.95
N VAL A 151 -0.49 14.57 10.68
CA VAL A 151 -1.54 14.85 11.67
C VAL A 151 -2.64 13.80 11.56
N GLN A 152 -2.99 13.19 12.69
CA GLN A 152 -4.12 12.26 12.73
C GLN A 152 -5.43 13.01 12.55
N ILE A 153 -6.33 12.45 11.71
CA ILE A 153 -7.59 13.09 11.30
C ILE A 153 -8.82 12.20 11.52
N ASN A 154 -8.74 11.12 12.28
CA ASN A 154 -9.89 10.24 12.54
C ASN A 154 -11.05 10.97 13.24
N ASP A 155 -10.75 12.00 14.02
CA ASP A 155 -11.70 12.79 14.80
C ASP A 155 -12.55 13.79 13.98
N ILE A 156 -12.17 14.04 12.70
CA ILE A 156 -12.96 14.95 11.85
C ILE A 156 -14.15 14.26 11.17
N PHE A 157 -14.26 12.93 11.27
CA PHE A 157 -15.35 12.16 10.69
C PHE A 157 -16.50 12.00 11.69
N ASP A 158 -17.71 12.18 11.20
CA ASP A 158 -18.94 11.84 11.92
C ASP A 158 -19.36 10.37 11.72
N GLU A 159 -20.53 10.00 12.21
CA GLU A 159 -21.07 8.64 12.07
C GLU A 159 -21.31 8.22 10.61
N LYS A 160 -21.44 9.16 9.68
CA LYS A 160 -21.56 8.89 8.24
C LYS A 160 -20.24 8.48 7.61
N GLY A 161 -19.12 8.71 8.31
CA GLY A 161 -17.80 8.30 7.87
C GLY A 161 -17.31 9.03 6.62
N LYS A 162 -17.81 10.26 6.33
CA LYS A 162 -17.46 11.02 5.15
C LYS A 162 -17.23 12.48 5.47
N VAL A 163 -16.16 13.05 4.96
CA VAL A 163 -15.85 14.48 5.07
C VAL A 163 -15.41 15.07 3.73
N TYR A 164 -15.54 16.38 3.60
CA TYR A 164 -14.90 17.17 2.57
C TYR A 164 -13.83 18.05 3.21
N LEU A 165 -12.65 18.06 2.64
CA LEU A 165 -11.59 18.99 3.03
C LEU A 165 -11.70 20.23 2.16
N ALA A 166 -11.44 21.39 2.74
CA ALA A 166 -11.41 22.64 1.98
C ALA A 166 -10.22 23.49 2.38
N MET A 167 -9.72 24.26 1.44
CA MET A 167 -8.72 25.30 1.63
C MET A 167 -9.28 26.59 1.07
N PHE A 168 -9.26 27.63 1.87
CA PHE A 168 -9.84 28.92 1.49
C PHE A 168 -8.74 29.95 1.28
N TYR A 169 -8.52 30.37 0.05
CA TYR A 169 -7.60 31.43 -0.27
C TYR A 169 -8.32 32.77 -0.25
N HIS A 170 -7.81 33.70 0.56
CA HIS A 170 -8.30 35.06 0.65
C HIS A 170 -7.12 36.04 0.47
N LEU A 171 -7.14 36.80 -0.62
CA LEU A 171 -6.27 37.96 -0.86
C LEU A 171 -7.10 39.21 -0.76
N GLU A 172 -6.79 40.05 0.22
CA GLU A 172 -7.46 41.35 0.38
C GLU A 172 -7.11 42.34 -0.75
N ALA A 173 -8.02 43.26 -1.01
CA ALA A 173 -7.79 44.37 -1.89
C ALA A 173 -6.50 45.12 -1.54
N PHE A 174 -5.76 45.53 -2.54
CA PHE A 174 -4.49 46.23 -2.35
C PHE A 174 -4.67 47.56 -1.62
N ASP A 175 -4.01 47.73 -0.51
CA ASP A 175 -4.04 48.92 0.31
C ASP A 175 -2.63 49.35 0.69
N THR A 176 -2.18 50.52 0.22
CA THR A 176 -0.85 51.06 0.51
C THR A 176 -0.65 51.44 1.97
N VAL A 177 -1.73 51.75 2.71
CA VAL A 177 -1.68 52.14 4.11
C VAL A 177 -1.52 50.90 5.00
N LYS A 178 -2.25 49.85 4.68
CA LYS A 178 -2.16 48.56 5.39
C LYS A 178 -0.93 47.74 4.97
N GLN A 179 -0.21 48.15 3.93
CA GLN A 179 0.93 47.43 3.34
C GLN A 179 0.63 45.96 2.97
N ASN A 180 -0.63 45.62 2.68
CA ASN A 180 -1.01 44.32 2.16
C ASN A 180 -0.59 44.13 0.70
N ASN A 181 0.67 44.32 0.42
CA ASN A 181 1.22 44.48 -0.89
C ASN A 181 1.26 43.20 -1.73
N GLY A 182 0.38 43.14 -2.72
CA GLY A 182 0.55 42.24 -3.83
C GLY A 182 0.12 40.81 -3.58
N ARG A 183 0.05 40.11 -4.67
CA ARG A 183 -0.35 38.72 -4.75
C ARG A 183 0.59 37.81 -3.94
N THR A 184 0.02 37.02 -3.05
CA THR A 184 0.73 35.91 -2.39
C THR A 184 0.28 34.60 -3.05
N GLN A 185 1.18 33.90 -3.74
CA GLN A 185 0.89 32.61 -4.37
C GLN A 185 1.25 31.48 -3.42
N TRP A 186 0.31 30.57 -3.22
CA TRP A 186 0.48 29.38 -2.41
C TRP A 186 0.44 28.12 -3.26
N ASN A 187 1.42 27.26 -3.07
CA ASN A 187 1.42 25.92 -3.62
C ASN A 187 1.26 24.89 -2.49
N LEU A 188 0.20 24.13 -2.56
CA LEU A 188 0.11 22.87 -1.85
C LEU A 188 0.72 21.77 -2.72
N MET A 189 1.66 21.04 -2.18
CA MET A 189 2.34 19.93 -2.83
C MET A 189 2.35 18.70 -1.92
N ASN A 190 2.55 17.55 -2.50
CA ASN A 190 2.67 16.29 -1.76
C ASN A 190 1.52 16.06 -0.77
N PHE A 191 0.30 16.47 -1.16
CA PHE A 191 -0.89 16.17 -0.38
C PHE A 191 -1.06 14.65 -0.29
N MET A 192 -1.27 14.16 0.91
CA MET A 192 -1.38 12.75 1.18
C MET A 192 -2.22 12.49 2.43
N ILE A 193 -3.11 11.50 2.34
CA ILE A 193 -3.75 10.88 3.50
C ILE A 193 -3.33 9.42 3.50
N GLU A 194 -2.69 9.00 4.59
CA GLU A 194 -2.22 7.64 4.80
C GLU A 194 -3.10 6.93 5.83
N GLY A 195 -3.38 5.64 5.59
CA GLY A 195 -3.80 4.72 6.62
C GLY A 195 -2.57 4.14 7.30
N LYS A 196 -2.43 4.34 8.61
CA LYS A 196 -1.30 3.81 9.39
C LYS A 196 -1.76 2.76 10.36
N THR A 197 -1.11 1.63 10.31
CA THR A 197 -1.21 0.55 11.30
C THR A 197 -0.08 0.70 12.33
N ASP A 198 0.03 -0.22 13.27
CA ASP A 198 1.15 -0.31 14.21
C ASP A 198 2.49 -0.70 13.53
N LYS A 199 2.45 -1.21 12.32
CA LYS A 199 3.62 -1.75 11.60
C LYS A 199 3.87 -1.15 10.24
N ASP A 200 2.82 -0.70 9.53
CA ASP A 200 2.91 -0.27 8.15
C ASP A 200 2.01 0.94 7.86
N SER A 201 2.20 1.57 6.69
CA SER A 201 1.34 2.63 6.20
C SER A 201 1.08 2.50 4.71
N GLY A 202 -0.15 2.82 4.30
CA GLY A 202 -0.54 2.85 2.89
C GLY A 202 -1.19 4.18 2.52
N ILE A 203 -0.95 4.67 1.29
CA ILE A 203 -1.56 5.89 0.77
C ILE A 203 -3.03 5.58 0.43
N LEU A 204 -3.95 6.34 1.02
CA LEU A 204 -5.38 6.30 0.75
C LEU A 204 -5.78 7.38 -0.26
N TYR A 205 -5.31 8.60 -0.04
CA TYR A 205 -5.56 9.74 -0.93
C TYR A 205 -4.27 10.52 -1.18
N ASP A 206 -4.12 11.00 -2.40
CA ASP A 206 -3.03 11.87 -2.85
C ASP A 206 -3.51 12.95 -3.82
N GLY A 207 -2.60 13.67 -4.45
CA GLY A 207 -2.92 14.71 -5.44
C GLY A 207 -3.66 14.20 -6.68
N ASN A 208 -3.64 12.87 -6.97
CA ASN A 208 -4.33 12.30 -8.13
C ASN A 208 -5.81 12.00 -7.84
N ASN A 209 -6.13 11.58 -6.63
CA ASN A 209 -7.47 11.12 -6.28
C ASN A 209 -8.19 12.01 -5.25
N ALA A 210 -7.55 13.04 -4.71
CA ALA A 210 -8.20 14.00 -3.81
C ALA A 210 -9.30 14.82 -4.50
N GLY A 211 -9.32 14.90 -5.83
CA GLY A 211 -10.42 15.43 -6.62
C GLY A 211 -10.76 16.91 -6.36
N TRP A 212 -9.74 17.76 -6.15
CA TRP A 212 -9.91 19.17 -5.82
C TRP A 212 -10.67 19.93 -6.91
N GLN A 213 -11.66 20.72 -6.49
CA GLN A 213 -12.42 21.64 -7.34
C GLN A 213 -12.42 23.05 -6.74
N PHE A 214 -12.37 24.06 -7.61
CA PHE A 214 -12.43 25.48 -7.21
C PHE A 214 -13.84 26.01 -7.25
N VAL A 215 -14.25 26.69 -6.18
CA VAL A 215 -15.47 27.50 -6.11
C VAL A 215 -15.09 28.93 -5.84
N TYR A 216 -15.36 29.80 -6.79
CA TYR A 216 -15.01 31.22 -6.73
C TYR A 216 -16.07 32.00 -5.95
N GLU A 217 -15.63 32.81 -4.99
CA GLU A 217 -16.53 33.64 -4.17
C GLU A 217 -16.49 35.11 -4.58
N ALA A 218 -15.32 35.66 -4.90
CA ALA A 218 -15.15 37.05 -5.29
C ALA A 218 -13.84 37.28 -6.06
N GLY A 219 -13.82 38.34 -6.88
CA GLY A 219 -12.62 38.93 -7.48
C GLY A 219 -12.00 38.17 -8.66
N TYR A 220 -12.65 37.12 -9.16
CA TYR A 220 -12.12 36.31 -10.26
C TYR A 220 -12.83 36.55 -11.60
N GLU A 221 -13.72 37.54 -11.68
CA GLU A 221 -14.38 37.89 -12.94
C GLU A 221 -13.35 38.43 -13.96
N GLY A 222 -13.35 37.86 -15.16
CA GLY A 222 -12.40 38.22 -16.19
C GLY A 222 -10.96 37.73 -16.01
N CYS A 223 -10.67 37.02 -14.92
CA CYS A 223 -9.39 36.33 -14.73
C CYS A 223 -9.23 35.17 -15.71
N THR A 224 -8.01 34.93 -16.17
CA THR A 224 -7.72 33.85 -17.13
C THR A 224 -6.66 32.89 -16.60
N GLY A 225 -6.70 31.66 -17.11
CA GLY A 225 -5.61 30.68 -16.85
C GLY A 225 -4.34 31.15 -17.57
N GLY A 226 -3.21 31.20 -16.86
CA GLY A 226 -1.93 31.54 -17.45
C GLY A 226 -1.03 32.33 -16.52
N TYR A 227 0.27 32.29 -16.77
CA TYR A 227 1.29 32.84 -15.86
C TYR A 227 1.50 34.36 -16.01
N GLN A 228 1.09 34.96 -17.11
CA GLN A 228 1.42 36.36 -17.45
C GLN A 228 0.22 37.32 -17.54
N THR A 229 -0.90 36.92 -16.96
CA THR A 229 -2.09 37.77 -16.94
C THR A 229 -2.12 38.66 -15.70
N ALA A 230 -2.76 39.83 -15.79
CA ALA A 230 -2.94 40.71 -14.64
C ALA A 230 -3.65 39.96 -13.48
N CYS A 231 -4.67 39.16 -13.80
CA CYS A 231 -5.32 38.26 -12.89
C CYS A 231 -5.22 36.79 -13.37
N SER A 232 -4.73 35.91 -12.52
CA SER A 232 -4.54 34.51 -12.84
C SER A 232 -5.47 33.62 -12.01
N LEU A 233 -6.20 32.72 -12.67
CA LEU A 233 -7.01 31.71 -12.01
C LEU A 233 -6.13 30.70 -11.22
N PRO A 234 -6.58 30.22 -10.08
CA PRO A 234 -6.01 29.04 -9.43
C PRO A 234 -5.92 27.85 -10.38
N ASP A 235 -5.01 26.94 -10.09
CA ASP A 235 -4.72 25.78 -10.93
C ASP A 235 -4.52 24.52 -10.10
N VAL A 236 -4.95 23.38 -10.60
CA VAL A 236 -4.77 22.08 -9.97
C VAL A 236 -4.30 21.03 -10.97
N ASN A 237 -3.33 20.24 -10.54
CA ASN A 237 -2.91 19.03 -11.25
C ASN A 237 -2.48 17.97 -10.22
N SER A 238 -2.03 16.80 -10.70
CA SER A 238 -1.64 15.67 -9.85
C SER A 238 -0.52 15.97 -8.85
N THR A 239 0.26 17.01 -9.06
CA THR A 239 1.43 17.32 -8.21
C THR A 239 1.23 18.51 -7.30
N ARG A 240 0.24 19.36 -7.58
CA ARG A 240 0.03 20.59 -6.81
C ARG A 240 -1.38 21.13 -6.91
N LEU A 241 -1.75 21.92 -5.90
CA LEU A 241 -2.86 22.86 -5.89
C LEU A 241 -2.26 24.25 -5.74
N LEU A 242 -2.45 25.12 -6.72
CA LEU A 242 -1.88 26.46 -6.79
C LEU A 242 -2.97 27.51 -6.58
N PHE A 243 -2.84 28.30 -5.51
CA PHE A 243 -3.64 29.50 -5.28
C PHE A 243 -2.91 30.73 -5.81
N ARG A 244 -3.62 31.53 -6.58
CA ARG A 244 -3.12 32.79 -7.15
C ARG A 244 -4.29 33.71 -7.53
N ALA A 245 -4.01 34.98 -7.75
CA ALA A 245 -4.98 36.01 -8.09
C ALA A 245 -4.32 37.17 -8.82
N GLU A 246 -4.91 38.33 -8.76
CA GLU A 246 -4.35 39.59 -9.30
C GLU A 246 -3.15 40.05 -8.47
N PHE A 247 -2.20 40.81 -9.14
CA PHE A 247 -1.00 41.29 -8.44
C PHE A 247 -1.26 42.45 -7.47
N LYS A 248 -2.13 43.40 -7.84
CA LYS A 248 -2.59 44.49 -6.97
C LYS A 248 -4.10 44.61 -7.14
N PRO A 249 -4.84 43.74 -6.44
CA PRO A 249 -6.28 43.64 -6.66
C PRO A 249 -6.97 44.91 -6.14
N SER A 250 -7.96 45.37 -6.90
CA SER A 250 -8.84 46.48 -6.50
C SER A 250 -9.97 46.02 -5.56
N GLU A 251 -10.18 44.72 -5.47
CA GLU A 251 -11.16 44.09 -4.63
C GLU A 251 -10.62 42.78 -4.03
N ASP A 252 -11.26 42.25 -3.03
CA ASP A 252 -10.90 40.98 -2.41
C ASP A 252 -11.03 39.83 -3.41
N HIS A 253 -10.03 38.96 -3.46
CA HIS A 253 -10.09 37.68 -4.16
C HIS A 253 -10.30 36.53 -3.20
N LYS A 254 -11.39 35.80 -3.37
CA LYS A 254 -11.79 34.70 -2.51
C LYS A 254 -12.12 33.48 -3.32
N VAL A 255 -11.47 32.35 -3.02
CA VAL A 255 -11.71 31.08 -3.67
C VAL A 255 -11.53 29.91 -2.71
N TRP A 256 -12.44 28.97 -2.80
CA TRP A 256 -12.40 27.70 -2.13
C TRP A 256 -11.81 26.64 -3.04
N ALA A 257 -10.91 25.82 -2.53
CA ALA A 257 -10.53 24.55 -3.14
C ALA A 257 -11.09 23.45 -2.26
N ILE A 258 -12.00 22.65 -2.79
CA ILE A 258 -12.74 21.63 -2.02
C ILE A 258 -12.40 20.26 -2.62
N SER A 259 -12.09 19.29 -1.77
CA SER A 259 -11.79 17.93 -2.20
C SER A 259 -13.04 17.19 -2.68
N ALA A 260 -12.87 16.09 -3.40
CA ALA A 260 -13.88 15.04 -3.45
C ALA A 260 -14.14 14.50 -2.02
N PRO A 261 -15.23 13.76 -1.81
CA PRO A 261 -15.48 13.17 -0.49
C PRO A 261 -14.36 12.24 -0.08
N ILE A 262 -13.88 12.41 1.14
CA ILE A 262 -12.91 11.54 1.80
C ILE A 262 -13.70 10.59 2.69
N GLU A 263 -13.61 9.29 2.43
CA GLU A 263 -14.25 8.24 3.21
C GLU A 263 -13.35 7.84 4.38
N LYS A 264 -13.94 7.64 5.55
CA LYS A 264 -13.23 7.13 6.74
C LYS A 264 -12.74 5.72 6.47
N GLN A 265 -11.48 5.48 6.73
CA GLN A 265 -10.90 4.14 6.72
C GLN A 265 -10.52 3.77 8.15
N GLU A 266 -11.09 2.69 8.66
CA GLU A 266 -10.80 2.17 10.00
C GLU A 266 -9.84 0.97 9.93
N ASP A 267 -9.57 0.50 8.73
CA ASP A 267 -8.67 -0.60 8.44
C ASP A 267 -7.91 -0.39 7.12
N VAL A 268 -6.83 -1.13 6.96
CA VAL A 268 -6.07 -1.23 5.70
C VAL A 268 -6.06 -2.69 5.28
N ASN A 269 -6.49 -2.93 4.05
CA ASN A 269 -6.41 -4.24 3.43
C ASN A 269 -5.06 -4.37 2.72
N LEU A 270 -4.16 -5.20 3.28
CA LEU A 270 -2.83 -5.48 2.75
C LEU A 270 -2.82 -6.60 1.69
N GLY A 271 -3.99 -7.18 1.40
CA GLY A 271 -4.12 -8.30 0.48
C GLY A 271 -3.74 -9.64 1.08
N PHE A 272 -3.47 -10.60 0.20
CA PHE A 272 -3.06 -11.94 0.59
C PHE A 272 -1.55 -12.00 0.79
N ASP A 273 -1.11 -12.73 1.79
CA ASP A 273 0.30 -13.03 1.96
C ASP A 273 0.79 -14.01 0.90
N SER A 274 2.04 -13.91 0.51
CA SER A 274 2.62 -14.74 -0.54
C SER A 274 3.75 -15.62 0.00
N PRO A 275 3.85 -16.89 -0.43
CA PRO A 275 4.94 -17.75 -0.02
C PRO A 275 6.25 -17.39 -0.73
N VAL A 276 7.37 -17.70 -0.11
CA VAL A 276 8.66 -17.73 -0.80
C VAL A 276 8.85 -19.05 -1.54
N ALA A 277 9.43 -19.00 -2.73
CA ALA A 277 9.82 -20.19 -3.47
C ALA A 277 11.06 -20.80 -2.80
N VAL A 278 10.95 -22.08 -2.40
CA VAL A 278 12.06 -22.82 -1.77
C VAL A 278 12.71 -23.77 -2.79
N LYS A 279 11.88 -24.50 -3.55
CA LYS A 279 12.33 -25.43 -4.59
C LYS A 279 11.39 -25.35 -5.79
N ALA A 280 11.95 -25.13 -6.97
CA ALA A 280 11.22 -25.25 -8.24
C ALA A 280 11.22 -26.70 -8.76
N TYR A 281 10.34 -26.99 -9.72
CA TYR A 281 10.19 -28.32 -10.32
C TYR A 281 11.50 -28.88 -10.88
N ALA A 282 12.31 -28.05 -11.53
CA ALA A 282 13.58 -28.45 -12.15
C ALA A 282 14.77 -28.53 -11.17
N ASP A 283 14.59 -28.10 -9.94
CA ASP A 283 15.66 -28.10 -8.94
C ASP A 283 15.92 -29.52 -8.41
N PRO A 284 17.16 -29.85 -8.03
CA PRO A 284 17.46 -31.12 -7.40
C PRO A 284 16.76 -31.24 -6.05
N THR A 285 16.62 -32.49 -5.56
CA THR A 285 16.06 -32.76 -4.23
C THR A 285 16.83 -32.00 -3.15
N MET A 286 16.12 -31.21 -2.37
CA MET A 286 16.67 -30.46 -1.25
C MET A 286 16.61 -31.27 0.05
N LYS A 287 17.64 -31.13 0.88
CA LYS A 287 17.71 -31.76 2.21
C LYS A 287 17.40 -30.80 3.34
N SER A 288 17.54 -29.51 3.10
CA SER A 288 17.25 -28.48 4.10
C SER A 288 17.06 -27.13 3.43
N TYR A 289 16.41 -26.24 4.16
CA TYR A 289 16.27 -24.82 3.86
C TYR A 289 16.67 -24.03 5.10
N TYR A 290 17.13 -22.80 4.97
CA TYR A 290 17.34 -21.91 6.10
C TYR A 290 16.77 -20.53 5.85
N HIS A 291 16.33 -19.89 6.94
CA HIS A 291 15.92 -18.50 6.96
C HIS A 291 16.60 -17.76 8.11
N ILE A 292 16.75 -16.44 7.99
CA ILE A 292 17.32 -15.58 9.03
C ILE A 292 16.26 -14.56 9.44
N TYR A 293 15.82 -14.63 10.69
CA TYR A 293 14.88 -13.68 11.26
C TYR A 293 15.63 -12.50 11.86
N ASN A 294 15.18 -11.28 11.56
CA ASN A 294 15.78 -10.04 12.03
C ASN A 294 15.04 -9.43 13.23
N THR A 295 13.92 -10.00 13.62
CA THR A 295 13.07 -9.53 14.72
C THR A 295 12.81 -10.69 15.69
N PRO A 296 12.88 -10.46 17.02
CA PRO A 296 12.51 -11.48 17.98
C PRO A 296 11.00 -11.74 17.93
N GLY A 297 10.59 -12.99 18.09
CA GLY A 297 9.19 -13.39 18.01
C GLY A 297 9.04 -14.91 17.99
N GLU A 298 7.80 -15.34 17.92
CA GLU A 298 7.43 -16.73 17.65
C GLU A 298 6.79 -16.77 16.26
N TYR A 299 7.32 -17.62 15.38
CA TYR A 299 6.93 -17.71 13.99
C TYR A 299 6.37 -19.08 13.68
N GLU A 300 5.14 -19.17 13.20
CA GLU A 300 4.59 -20.37 12.60
C GLU A 300 5.05 -20.44 11.14
N VAL A 301 5.94 -21.38 10.85
CA VAL A 301 6.45 -21.61 9.50
C VAL A 301 5.65 -22.72 8.84
N THR A 302 5.14 -22.47 7.65
CA THR A 302 4.35 -23.44 6.89
C THR A 302 5.01 -23.74 5.56
N PHE A 303 5.41 -24.98 5.34
CA PHE A 303 5.90 -25.47 4.05
C PHE A 303 4.79 -26.17 3.29
N ILE A 304 4.69 -25.89 2.00
CA ILE A 304 3.78 -26.54 1.07
C ILE A 304 4.62 -27.32 0.07
N GLY A 305 4.53 -28.64 0.14
CA GLY A 305 5.12 -29.55 -0.83
C GLY A 305 4.07 -29.93 -1.89
N VAL A 306 4.40 -29.81 -3.16
CA VAL A 306 3.48 -30.08 -4.27
C VAL A 306 4.12 -31.07 -5.24
N ASN A 307 3.38 -32.12 -5.63
CA ASN A 307 3.63 -32.91 -6.83
C ASN A 307 2.56 -32.58 -7.86
N ALA A 308 2.97 -32.25 -9.07
CA ALA A 308 2.05 -31.86 -10.13
C ALA A 308 2.41 -32.46 -11.47
N LYS A 309 1.39 -32.98 -12.15
CA LYS A 309 1.40 -33.41 -13.55
C LYS A 309 0.31 -32.66 -14.32
N VAL A 310 0.15 -32.99 -15.60
CA VAL A 310 -0.78 -32.25 -16.47
C VAL A 310 -2.22 -32.23 -15.93
N ASN A 311 -2.71 -33.35 -15.39
CA ASN A 311 -4.11 -33.50 -14.97
C ASN A 311 -4.28 -33.61 -13.44
N GLU A 312 -3.20 -33.73 -12.68
CA GLU A 312 -3.26 -33.95 -11.23
C GLU A 312 -2.28 -33.06 -10.49
N ARG A 313 -2.74 -32.59 -9.33
CA ARG A 313 -1.93 -31.87 -8.37
C ARG A 313 -2.27 -32.37 -6.98
N HIS A 314 -1.27 -32.80 -6.25
CA HIS A 314 -1.37 -33.16 -4.84
C HIS A 314 -0.47 -32.27 -4.03
N GLU A 315 -0.93 -31.87 -2.86
CA GLU A 315 -0.14 -31.05 -1.96
C GLU A 315 -0.20 -31.55 -0.53
N VAL A 316 0.88 -31.33 0.19
CA VAL A 316 0.98 -31.54 1.63
C VAL A 316 1.44 -30.28 2.32
N VAL A 317 0.82 -29.97 3.45
CA VAL A 317 1.17 -28.83 4.29
C VAL A 317 1.89 -29.34 5.53
N ARG A 318 3.05 -28.75 5.87
CA ARG A 318 3.84 -29.06 7.05
C ARG A 318 4.12 -27.79 7.83
N LYS A 319 3.83 -27.80 9.13
CA LYS A 319 4.01 -26.67 10.01
C LYS A 319 5.12 -26.92 11.01
N ALA A 320 5.83 -25.88 11.37
CA ALA A 320 6.84 -25.88 12.43
C ALA A 320 6.82 -24.50 13.12
N THR A 321 6.97 -24.49 14.44
CA THR A 321 7.05 -23.24 15.20
C THR A 321 8.49 -22.99 15.61
N ILE A 322 9.00 -21.79 15.31
CA ILE A 322 10.33 -21.37 15.72
C ILE A 322 10.26 -20.13 16.60
N LYS A 323 11.02 -20.14 17.70
CA LYS A 323 11.16 -18.99 18.59
C LYS A 323 12.47 -18.27 18.32
N VAL A 324 12.39 -16.99 18.04
CA VAL A 324 13.54 -16.12 17.83
C VAL A 324 13.71 -15.20 19.03
N VAL A 325 14.88 -15.22 19.65
CA VAL A 325 15.20 -14.43 20.85
C VAL A 325 16.28 -13.41 20.57
N ASN A 326 16.31 -12.33 21.37
CA ASN A 326 17.36 -11.31 21.27
C ASN A 326 18.74 -11.89 21.50
N ASP A 327 19.76 -11.31 20.87
CA ASP A 327 21.15 -11.62 21.12
C ASP A 327 21.52 -11.21 22.56
N GLY A 328 22.17 -12.13 23.30
CA GLY A 328 22.63 -11.88 24.68
C GLY A 328 21.88 -12.63 25.79
N GLY A 329 20.80 -13.36 25.51
CA GLY A 329 20.11 -14.24 26.46
C GLY A 329 20.63 -15.68 26.46
N SER A 330 20.57 -16.39 27.63
CA SER A 330 20.73 -17.84 27.65
C SER A 330 19.61 -18.50 26.84
N ILE A 331 19.97 -19.29 25.82
CA ILE A 331 18.99 -20.11 25.10
C ILE A 331 18.93 -21.46 25.80
N VAL A 332 17.75 -21.80 26.31
CA VAL A 332 17.41 -23.17 26.71
C VAL A 332 16.63 -23.76 25.55
N GLN A 333 17.20 -24.75 24.88
CA GLN A 333 16.47 -25.51 23.86
C GLN A 333 15.50 -26.41 24.59
N PRO A 334 14.19 -26.41 24.26
CA PRO A 334 13.24 -27.35 24.81
C PRO A 334 13.62 -28.79 24.39
N THR A 335 13.23 -29.75 25.19
CA THR A 335 13.49 -31.16 24.86
C THR A 335 12.59 -31.60 23.70
N PRO A 336 12.98 -32.61 22.88
CA PRO A 336 12.17 -33.08 21.76
C PRO A 336 10.73 -33.46 22.07
N ASP A 337 10.44 -33.85 23.34
CA ASP A 337 9.09 -34.19 23.76
C ASP A 337 8.16 -32.97 24.00
N GLU A 338 8.73 -31.76 24.10
CA GLU A 338 8.01 -30.49 24.27
C GLU A 338 7.63 -29.82 22.93
N TRP A 339 7.96 -30.44 21.79
CA TRP A 339 7.76 -29.88 20.44
C TRP A 339 6.58 -30.49 19.68
N LYS A 340 5.80 -31.35 20.34
CA LYS A 340 4.65 -32.06 19.72
C LYS A 340 3.38 -31.25 19.78
#